data_ac54acd812c09fceffbb89367eaa3355
#
_entry.id   ac54acd812c09fceffbb89367eaa3355
#
_cell.length_a   1.000
_cell.length_b   1.000
_cell.length_c   1.000
_cell.angle_alpha   90.00
_cell.angle_beta   90.00
_cell.angle_gamma   90.00
#
_symmetry.space_group_name_H-M   'P 1'
#
loop_
_entity.id
_entity.type
_entity.pdbx_description
1 polymer ?
#
loop_
_entity_poly.entity_id
_entity_poly.type
_entity_poly.pdbx_seq_one_letter_code
_entity_poly.pdbx_strand_id
1 'polypeptide(L)'
;MSEKLKVGILGATGMVGQRFITLLENHPWFEVITLAASAHSAGKTYEEAVGSRWKMETPMPEYAKHMVVADGDDAESVAANVDFMFSAVNMPKDQIRAIEERYAKTETPVVSNNSAHRWTPDVPMVVPEINPEHFEVIEHQRKRLGTTRGFIAVKPNCSIQAYTPALAAWKEFEPREVVVSTYQAISGAGKTFKDWPEMVGNIIPFISGEEAKSEKEPLKVFGHVDAEKGEIVPFDGDLKITSQCIRVPVLNGHTATVFLNFGKKATKEELIDRLVNYTSKASELELPHAPKHFIQYLTEDDRPQVKLDVDYEGGMGHRPSA
;
A
#
# COMPACT_ATOMS: atom_id res chain seq x y z
N MET A 1 -27.43 -5.03 -11.49
CA MET A 1 -26.05 -4.89 -11.03
C MET A 1 -25.47 -3.69 -11.77
N SER A 2 -24.84 -2.74 -11.09
CA SER A 2 -24.13 -1.64 -11.76
C SER A 2 -23.01 -2.23 -12.63
N GLU A 3 -22.72 -1.58 -13.75
CA GLU A 3 -21.57 -1.93 -14.59
C GLU A 3 -20.28 -1.82 -13.75
N LYS A 4 -19.38 -2.81 -13.86
CA LYS A 4 -18.11 -2.77 -13.13
C LYS A 4 -17.19 -1.70 -13.71
N LEU A 5 -16.43 -1.05 -12.85
CA LEU A 5 -15.36 -0.14 -13.30
C LEU A 5 -14.25 -0.94 -13.99
N LYS A 6 -13.83 -0.45 -15.12
CA LYS A 6 -12.77 -1.04 -15.95
C LYS A 6 -11.41 -0.60 -15.44
N VAL A 7 -10.56 -1.54 -15.07
CA VAL A 7 -9.24 -1.24 -14.50
C VAL A 7 -8.10 -1.75 -15.36
N GLY A 8 -7.02 -0.98 -15.37
CA GLY A 8 -5.75 -1.40 -15.93
C GLY A 8 -4.70 -1.60 -14.83
N ILE A 9 -3.70 -2.44 -15.12
CA ILE A 9 -2.55 -2.68 -14.24
C ILE A 9 -1.28 -2.36 -15.00
N LEU A 10 -0.58 -1.31 -14.59
CA LEU A 10 0.72 -0.90 -15.10
C LEU A 10 1.83 -1.55 -14.28
N GLY A 11 2.76 -2.27 -14.93
CA GLY A 11 3.75 -3.11 -14.28
C GLY A 11 3.21 -4.51 -13.94
N ALA A 12 2.26 -5.00 -14.73
CA ALA A 12 1.51 -6.23 -14.49
C ALA A 12 2.36 -7.50 -14.33
N THR A 13 3.55 -7.56 -14.95
CA THR A 13 4.42 -8.75 -14.92
C THR A 13 5.30 -8.84 -13.66
N GLY A 14 5.41 -7.76 -12.88
CA GLY A 14 6.12 -7.74 -11.61
C GLY A 14 5.32 -8.39 -10.47
N MET A 15 5.99 -8.72 -9.35
CA MET A 15 5.35 -9.41 -8.22
C MET A 15 4.12 -8.67 -7.67
N VAL A 16 4.18 -7.34 -7.55
CA VAL A 16 3.04 -6.54 -7.08
C VAL A 16 1.91 -6.52 -8.11
N GLY A 17 2.24 -6.42 -9.41
CA GLY A 17 1.25 -6.52 -10.48
C GLY A 17 0.55 -7.88 -10.49
N GLN A 18 1.29 -8.97 -10.29
CA GLN A 18 0.74 -10.31 -10.13
C GLN A 18 -0.21 -10.39 -8.91
N ARG A 19 0.14 -9.73 -7.81
CA ARG A 19 -0.73 -9.66 -6.62
C ARG A 19 -2.02 -8.90 -6.90
N PHE A 20 -1.98 -7.78 -7.62
CA PHE A 20 -3.19 -7.09 -8.07
C PHE A 20 -4.09 -8.01 -8.90
N ILE A 21 -3.51 -8.75 -9.84
CA ILE A 21 -4.25 -9.68 -10.70
C ILE A 21 -4.98 -10.74 -9.87
N THR A 22 -4.33 -11.31 -8.85
CA THR A 22 -4.98 -12.30 -7.98
C THR A 22 -6.06 -11.68 -7.09
N LEU A 23 -5.84 -10.48 -6.54
CA LEU A 23 -6.80 -9.81 -5.66
C LEU A 23 -8.03 -9.28 -6.40
N LEU A 24 -7.90 -8.99 -7.68
CA LEU A 24 -8.99 -8.48 -8.52
C LEU A 24 -9.79 -9.58 -9.22
N GLU A 25 -9.38 -10.84 -9.07
CA GLU A 25 -10.16 -11.96 -9.58
C GLU A 25 -11.56 -11.99 -8.94
N ASN A 26 -12.60 -11.99 -9.79
CA ASN A 26 -14.01 -11.94 -9.35
C ASN A 26 -14.37 -10.76 -8.43
N HIS A 27 -13.62 -9.65 -8.49
CA HIS A 27 -13.93 -8.47 -7.69
C HIS A 27 -15.33 -7.93 -8.04
N PRO A 28 -16.20 -7.61 -7.05
CA PRO A 28 -17.58 -7.23 -7.34
C PRO A 28 -17.74 -5.91 -8.08
N TRP A 29 -16.81 -4.96 -7.90
CA TRP A 29 -16.88 -3.61 -8.49
C TRP A 29 -15.91 -3.38 -9.64
N PHE A 30 -14.84 -4.17 -9.77
CA PHE A 30 -13.76 -3.95 -10.72
C PHE A 30 -13.63 -5.09 -11.72
N GLU A 31 -13.33 -4.76 -12.96
CA GLU A 31 -12.96 -5.69 -14.03
C GLU A 31 -11.62 -5.28 -14.62
N VAL A 32 -10.65 -6.17 -14.55
CA VAL A 32 -9.35 -5.93 -15.18
C VAL A 32 -9.47 -6.17 -16.68
N ILE A 33 -9.30 -5.11 -17.46
CA ILE A 33 -9.40 -5.17 -18.93
C ILE A 33 -8.08 -4.91 -19.64
N THR A 34 -7.07 -4.38 -18.92
CA THR A 34 -5.77 -4.02 -19.53
C THR A 34 -4.63 -4.40 -18.59
N LEU A 35 -3.67 -5.13 -19.12
CA LEU A 35 -2.40 -5.43 -18.47
C LEU A 35 -1.29 -4.76 -19.27
N ALA A 36 -0.53 -3.87 -18.65
CA ALA A 36 0.56 -3.13 -19.30
C ALA A 36 1.90 -3.39 -18.60
N ALA A 37 2.94 -3.51 -19.37
CA ALA A 37 4.30 -3.74 -18.90
C ALA A 37 5.33 -3.10 -19.86
N SER A 38 6.62 -3.39 -19.68
CA SER A 38 7.66 -2.89 -20.58
C SER A 38 7.49 -3.40 -22.01
N ALA A 39 8.06 -2.70 -22.99
CA ALA A 39 8.08 -3.08 -24.39
C ALA A 39 8.57 -4.53 -24.64
N HIS A 40 9.43 -5.08 -23.76
CA HIS A 40 9.86 -6.49 -23.85
C HIS A 40 8.71 -7.49 -23.68
N SER A 41 7.70 -7.15 -22.89
CA SER A 41 6.53 -7.99 -22.61
C SER A 41 5.35 -7.68 -23.54
N ALA A 42 5.34 -6.50 -24.14
CA ALA A 42 4.26 -6.05 -25.00
C ALA A 42 4.04 -6.97 -26.20
N GLY A 43 2.78 -7.18 -26.59
CA GLY A 43 2.36 -8.03 -27.70
C GLY A 43 2.31 -9.53 -27.40
N LYS A 44 2.78 -9.98 -26.24
CA LYS A 44 2.69 -11.38 -25.77
C LYS A 44 1.41 -11.56 -24.96
N THR A 45 0.91 -12.79 -24.88
CA THR A 45 -0.09 -13.13 -23.87
C THR A 45 0.53 -12.97 -22.47
N TYR A 46 -0.30 -12.71 -21.47
CA TYR A 46 0.21 -12.53 -20.11
C TYR A 46 0.96 -13.76 -19.60
N GLU A 47 0.42 -14.96 -19.89
CA GLU A 47 1.08 -16.22 -19.54
C GLU A 47 2.48 -16.34 -20.19
N GLU A 48 2.62 -16.01 -21.47
CA GLU A 48 3.92 -15.99 -22.15
C GLU A 48 4.85 -14.90 -21.58
N ALA A 49 4.31 -13.71 -21.31
CA ALA A 49 5.08 -12.58 -20.80
C ALA A 49 5.63 -12.85 -19.39
N VAL A 50 4.88 -13.53 -18.54
CA VAL A 50 5.30 -13.90 -17.18
C VAL A 50 6.12 -15.18 -17.18
N GLY A 51 5.68 -16.23 -17.90
CA GLY A 51 6.33 -17.53 -17.97
C GLY A 51 6.62 -18.10 -16.58
N SER A 52 7.85 -18.55 -16.35
CA SER A 52 8.29 -19.12 -15.07
C SER A 52 8.44 -18.09 -13.92
N ARG A 53 8.19 -16.81 -14.19
CA ARG A 53 8.29 -15.73 -13.18
C ARG A 53 7.00 -15.50 -12.38
N TRP A 54 6.00 -16.37 -12.50
CA TRP A 54 4.85 -16.32 -11.62
C TRP A 54 5.27 -16.61 -10.18
N LYS A 55 4.96 -15.70 -9.26
CA LYS A 55 5.47 -15.73 -7.87
C LYS A 55 4.37 -15.91 -6.82
N MET A 56 3.12 -15.94 -7.24
CA MET A 56 2.01 -16.17 -6.32
C MET A 56 1.89 -17.65 -5.99
N GLU A 57 1.43 -17.96 -4.78
CA GLU A 57 1.15 -19.34 -4.34
C GLU A 57 -0.11 -19.92 -5.03
N THR A 58 -1.05 -19.04 -5.38
CA THR A 58 -2.25 -19.39 -6.16
C THR A 58 -1.91 -19.49 -7.64
N PRO A 59 -2.60 -20.34 -8.40
CA PRO A 59 -2.48 -20.37 -9.85
C PRO A 59 -2.75 -19.00 -10.49
N MET A 60 -2.19 -18.77 -11.66
CA MET A 60 -2.51 -17.59 -12.45
C MET A 60 -4.00 -17.59 -12.81
N PRO A 61 -4.75 -16.51 -12.50
CA PRO A 61 -6.16 -16.42 -12.84
C PRO A 61 -6.42 -16.62 -14.32
N GLU A 62 -7.44 -17.41 -14.65
CA GLU A 62 -7.75 -17.79 -16.04
C GLU A 62 -8.05 -16.57 -16.92
N TYR A 63 -8.74 -15.56 -16.35
CA TYR A 63 -9.08 -14.35 -17.09
C TYR A 63 -7.83 -13.59 -17.61
N ALA A 64 -6.72 -13.67 -16.88
CA ALA A 64 -5.51 -12.92 -17.20
C ALA A 64 -4.61 -13.63 -18.22
N LYS A 65 -4.60 -14.96 -18.25
CA LYS A 65 -3.65 -15.77 -19.04
C LYS A 65 -3.53 -15.34 -20.50
N HIS A 66 -4.66 -15.16 -21.16
CA HIS A 66 -4.74 -14.87 -22.58
C HIS A 66 -4.83 -13.40 -22.93
N MET A 67 -4.84 -12.51 -21.93
CA MET A 67 -4.80 -11.06 -22.17
C MET A 67 -3.48 -10.70 -22.84
N VAL A 68 -3.54 -9.92 -23.93
CA VAL A 68 -2.33 -9.40 -24.57
C VAL A 68 -1.79 -8.24 -23.75
N VAL A 69 -0.52 -8.32 -23.38
CA VAL A 69 0.16 -7.27 -22.61
C VAL A 69 0.40 -6.07 -23.51
N ALA A 70 -0.07 -4.91 -23.08
CA ALA A 70 0.16 -3.62 -23.76
C ALA A 70 1.52 -3.02 -23.39
N ASP A 71 2.04 -2.16 -24.24
CA ASP A 71 3.22 -1.35 -23.95
C ASP A 71 2.86 -0.26 -22.93
N GLY A 72 3.43 -0.32 -21.75
CA GLY A 72 3.17 0.64 -20.69
C GLY A 72 3.63 2.07 -21.01
N ASP A 73 4.49 2.25 -21.99
CA ASP A 73 4.91 3.58 -22.43
C ASP A 73 3.89 4.26 -23.36
N ASP A 74 2.93 3.52 -23.93
CA ASP A 74 1.81 4.07 -24.70
C ASP A 74 0.61 4.36 -23.79
N ALA A 75 0.74 5.41 -22.99
CA ALA A 75 -0.28 5.75 -21.98
C ALA A 75 -1.64 6.07 -22.60
N GLU A 76 -1.68 6.69 -23.77
CA GLU A 76 -2.91 7.09 -24.44
C GLU A 76 -3.72 5.87 -24.89
N SER A 77 -3.09 4.90 -25.54
CA SER A 77 -3.76 3.66 -25.95
C SER A 77 -4.15 2.79 -24.76
N VAL A 78 -3.29 2.67 -23.75
CA VAL A 78 -3.55 1.85 -22.55
C VAL A 78 -4.68 2.43 -21.71
N ALA A 79 -4.72 3.75 -21.57
CA ALA A 79 -5.73 4.45 -20.77
C ALA A 79 -7.09 4.61 -21.46
N ALA A 80 -7.17 4.46 -22.77
CA ALA A 80 -8.37 4.81 -23.56
C ALA A 80 -9.66 4.12 -23.13
N ASN A 81 -9.57 2.93 -22.53
CA ASN A 81 -10.75 2.13 -22.19
C ASN A 81 -10.85 1.78 -20.70
N VAL A 82 -10.03 2.38 -19.84
CA VAL A 82 -10.04 2.11 -18.39
C VAL A 82 -10.60 3.28 -17.60
N ASP A 83 -11.25 2.97 -16.50
CA ASP A 83 -11.74 3.97 -15.56
C ASP A 83 -10.63 4.46 -14.64
N PHE A 84 -9.67 3.60 -14.29
CA PHE A 84 -8.46 3.96 -13.54
C PHE A 84 -7.37 2.89 -13.67
N MET A 85 -6.15 3.24 -13.25
CA MET A 85 -4.99 2.36 -13.29
C MET A 85 -4.44 2.07 -11.91
N PHE A 86 -4.05 0.81 -11.67
CA PHE A 86 -3.10 0.48 -10.62
C PHE A 86 -1.68 0.55 -11.18
N SER A 87 -0.75 1.19 -10.46
CA SER A 87 0.66 1.29 -10.87
C SER A 87 1.57 0.51 -9.91
N ALA A 88 2.34 -0.42 -10.47
CA ALA A 88 3.34 -1.24 -9.81
C ALA A 88 4.64 -1.36 -10.63
N VAL A 89 5.00 -0.30 -11.35
CA VAL A 89 6.22 -0.27 -12.17
C VAL A 89 7.49 -0.29 -11.31
N ASN A 90 8.55 -0.83 -11.87
CA ASN A 90 9.87 -0.87 -11.23
C ASN A 90 10.91 -0.22 -12.15
N MET A 91 11.18 1.05 -11.91
CA MET A 91 12.13 1.87 -12.65
C MET A 91 12.65 3.00 -11.75
N PRO A 92 13.60 3.85 -12.18
CA PRO A 92 14.04 5.03 -11.44
C PRO A 92 12.88 5.96 -11.06
N LYS A 93 12.94 6.59 -9.89
CA LYS A 93 11.83 7.38 -9.33
C LYS A 93 11.37 8.55 -10.22
N ASP A 94 12.28 9.18 -10.93
CA ASP A 94 11.99 10.23 -11.90
C ASP A 94 11.17 9.70 -13.08
N GLN A 95 11.49 8.53 -13.57
CA GLN A 95 10.74 7.86 -14.63
C GLN A 95 9.36 7.41 -14.14
N ILE A 96 9.26 6.89 -12.90
CA ILE A 96 7.97 6.55 -12.30
C ILE A 96 7.08 7.79 -12.21
N ARG A 97 7.61 8.93 -11.73
CA ARG A 97 6.86 10.17 -11.69
C ARG A 97 6.37 10.59 -13.06
N ALA A 98 7.24 10.55 -14.05
CA ALA A 98 6.92 10.95 -15.41
C ALA A 98 5.83 10.07 -16.03
N ILE A 99 5.91 8.74 -15.87
CA ILE A 99 4.92 7.84 -16.46
C ILE A 99 3.56 7.95 -15.74
N GLU A 100 3.54 8.01 -14.41
CA GLU A 100 2.30 8.13 -13.64
C GLU A 100 1.60 9.47 -13.92
N GLU A 101 2.33 10.59 -14.04
CA GLU A 101 1.75 11.87 -14.46
C GLU A 101 1.23 11.85 -15.90
N ARG A 102 1.90 11.13 -16.81
CA ARG A 102 1.42 10.95 -18.19
C ARG A 102 0.07 10.23 -18.21
N TYR A 103 -0.07 9.13 -17.44
CA TYR A 103 -1.36 8.46 -17.29
C TYR A 103 -2.43 9.36 -16.65
N ALA A 104 -2.11 10.09 -15.61
CA ALA A 104 -3.04 11.02 -14.99
C ALA A 104 -3.52 12.11 -15.99
N LYS A 105 -2.64 12.59 -16.85
CA LYS A 105 -2.96 13.58 -17.92
C LYS A 105 -3.85 13.03 -19.04
N THR A 106 -4.01 11.73 -19.16
CA THR A 106 -5.04 11.13 -20.04
C THR A 106 -6.42 11.09 -19.37
N GLU A 107 -6.64 11.86 -18.30
CA GLU A 107 -7.84 11.85 -17.47
C GLU A 107 -8.09 10.53 -16.71
N THR A 108 -7.05 9.70 -16.56
CA THR A 108 -7.12 8.40 -15.88
C THR A 108 -6.53 8.49 -14.48
N PRO A 109 -7.33 8.29 -13.41
CA PRO A 109 -6.79 8.19 -12.05
C PRO A 109 -5.76 7.06 -11.92
N VAL A 110 -4.67 7.32 -11.21
CA VAL A 110 -3.61 6.34 -10.94
C VAL A 110 -3.52 6.06 -9.44
N VAL A 111 -3.73 4.81 -9.05
CA VAL A 111 -3.51 4.34 -7.68
C VAL A 111 -2.17 3.61 -7.64
N SER A 112 -1.17 4.25 -7.04
CA SER A 112 0.21 3.78 -7.14
C SER A 112 0.70 3.08 -5.87
N ASN A 113 1.35 1.92 -6.06
CA ASN A 113 2.11 1.23 -5.03
C ASN A 113 3.53 1.82 -4.85
N ASN A 114 3.97 2.68 -5.76
CA ASN A 114 5.33 3.17 -5.84
C ASN A 114 5.64 4.27 -4.82
N SER A 115 6.92 4.43 -4.50
CA SER A 115 7.36 5.46 -3.56
C SER A 115 7.65 6.82 -4.21
N ALA A 116 7.58 6.93 -5.53
CA ALA A 116 8.06 8.08 -6.27
C ALA A 116 7.30 9.38 -5.95
N HIS A 117 5.98 9.29 -5.77
CA HIS A 117 5.11 10.43 -5.46
C HIS A 117 4.76 10.58 -3.99
N ARG A 118 5.27 9.73 -3.08
CA ARG A 118 4.89 9.81 -1.65
C ARG A 118 5.15 11.16 -1.01
N TRP A 119 6.16 11.90 -1.51
CA TRP A 119 6.54 13.21 -1.01
C TRP A 119 6.19 14.36 -1.96
N THR A 120 5.46 14.10 -3.04
CA THR A 120 4.86 15.15 -3.86
C THR A 120 3.77 15.84 -3.02
N PRO A 121 3.81 17.18 -2.85
CA PRO A 121 2.97 17.88 -1.86
C PRO A 121 1.48 17.65 -2.05
N ASP A 122 1.00 17.68 -3.30
CA ASP A 122 -0.41 17.53 -3.68
C ASP A 122 -0.82 16.10 -4.03
N VAL A 123 0.02 15.12 -3.71
CA VAL A 123 -0.31 13.69 -3.90
C VAL A 123 -0.68 13.06 -2.56
N PRO A 124 -1.92 12.56 -2.40
CA PRO A 124 -2.35 11.91 -1.18
C PRO A 124 -1.65 10.58 -0.99
N MET A 125 -1.04 10.38 0.18
CA MET A 125 -0.49 9.10 0.64
C MET A 125 -1.44 8.52 1.68
N VAL A 126 -2.21 7.49 1.31
CA VAL A 126 -3.41 7.10 2.03
C VAL A 126 -3.33 5.70 2.61
N VAL A 127 -3.73 5.58 3.87
CA VAL A 127 -4.27 4.39 4.51
C VAL A 127 -5.76 4.70 4.74
N PRO A 128 -6.68 4.09 3.97
CA PRO A 128 -8.09 4.52 3.96
C PRO A 128 -8.75 4.57 5.33
N GLU A 129 -8.35 3.67 6.22
CA GLU A 129 -8.86 3.60 7.59
C GLU A 129 -8.26 4.65 8.54
N ILE A 130 -7.25 5.41 8.11
CA ILE A 130 -6.55 6.39 8.97
C ILE A 130 -6.78 7.82 8.49
N ASN A 131 -6.55 8.10 7.20
CA ASN A 131 -6.49 9.46 6.66
C ASN A 131 -7.20 9.64 5.30
N PRO A 132 -8.46 9.19 5.13
CA PRO A 132 -9.18 9.34 3.87
C PRO A 132 -9.40 10.80 3.48
N GLU A 133 -9.38 11.74 4.43
CA GLU A 133 -9.47 13.18 4.19
C GLU A 133 -8.33 13.74 3.33
N HIS A 134 -7.19 13.04 3.23
CA HIS A 134 -6.11 13.45 2.34
C HIS A 134 -6.50 13.46 0.86
N PHE A 135 -7.57 12.76 0.47
CA PHE A 135 -8.12 12.85 -0.89
C PHE A 135 -8.62 14.25 -1.25
N GLU A 136 -8.90 15.11 -0.29
CA GLU A 136 -9.33 16.50 -0.53
C GLU A 136 -8.26 17.32 -1.28
N VAL A 137 -6.98 16.94 -1.21
CA VAL A 137 -5.90 17.60 -1.95
C VAL A 137 -5.96 17.37 -3.46
N ILE A 138 -6.72 16.37 -3.93
CA ILE A 138 -6.78 15.98 -5.35
C ILE A 138 -7.24 17.13 -6.24
N GLU A 139 -8.12 18.00 -5.78
CA GLU A 139 -8.56 19.15 -6.57
C GLU A 139 -7.41 20.13 -6.88
N HIS A 140 -6.45 20.27 -5.97
CA HIS A 140 -5.23 21.05 -6.20
C HIS A 140 -4.28 20.34 -7.17
N GLN A 141 -4.14 19.03 -7.04
CA GLN A 141 -3.33 18.22 -7.95
C GLN A 141 -3.87 18.31 -9.38
N ARG A 142 -5.19 18.18 -9.57
CA ARG A 142 -5.84 18.33 -10.88
C ARG A 142 -5.55 19.67 -11.53
N LYS A 143 -5.60 20.77 -10.77
CA LYS A 143 -5.22 22.11 -11.26
C LYS A 143 -3.77 22.13 -11.74
N ARG A 144 -2.84 21.55 -10.99
CA ARG A 144 -1.43 21.47 -11.38
C ARG A 144 -1.23 20.62 -12.63
N LEU A 145 -1.90 19.48 -12.73
CA LEU A 145 -1.79 18.56 -13.86
C LEU A 145 -2.54 19.04 -15.11
N GLY A 146 -3.50 19.95 -14.96
CA GLY A 146 -4.40 20.40 -16.03
C GLY A 146 -5.46 19.36 -16.35
N THR A 147 -5.93 18.59 -15.39
CA THR A 147 -6.91 17.51 -15.54
C THR A 147 -8.23 17.85 -14.85
N THR A 148 -9.30 17.19 -15.25
CA THR A 148 -10.61 17.28 -14.62
C THR A 148 -10.94 16.03 -13.82
N ARG A 149 -10.46 14.87 -14.24
CA ARG A 149 -10.69 13.56 -13.62
C ARG A 149 -9.38 12.90 -13.17
N GLY A 150 -8.32 13.01 -13.96
CA GLY A 150 -7.04 12.37 -13.68
C GLY A 150 -6.38 12.87 -12.41
N PHE A 151 -5.81 11.97 -11.65
CA PHE A 151 -5.01 12.25 -10.46
C PHE A 151 -4.12 11.05 -10.11
N ILE A 152 -3.20 11.23 -9.17
CA ILE A 152 -2.35 10.19 -8.60
C ILE A 152 -2.63 10.14 -7.10
N ALA A 153 -2.87 8.93 -6.57
CA ALA A 153 -2.87 8.64 -5.15
C ALA A 153 -1.89 7.50 -4.87
N VAL A 154 -1.21 7.53 -3.75
CA VAL A 154 -0.19 6.54 -3.41
C VAL A 154 -0.46 5.88 -2.06
N LYS A 155 -0.07 4.61 -1.92
CA LYS A 155 0.00 3.97 -0.61
C LYS A 155 1.36 4.25 0.06
N PRO A 156 1.42 4.30 1.40
CA PRO A 156 2.68 4.42 2.12
C PRO A 156 3.51 3.14 2.04
N ASN A 157 4.67 3.17 2.66
CA ASN A 157 5.54 2.00 2.82
C ASN A 157 4.80 0.86 3.55
N CYS A 158 5.10 -0.39 3.16
CA CYS A 158 4.42 -1.55 3.74
C CYS A 158 4.77 -1.77 5.22
N SER A 159 5.99 -1.44 5.65
CA SER A 159 6.42 -1.65 7.03
C SER A 159 5.69 -0.78 8.03
N ILE A 160 5.34 0.47 7.67
CA ILE A 160 4.64 1.36 8.60
C ILE A 160 3.23 0.89 8.89
N GLN A 161 2.62 0.13 8.00
CA GLN A 161 1.27 -0.40 8.19
C GLN A 161 1.21 -1.46 9.30
N ALA A 162 2.36 -1.99 9.74
CA ALA A 162 2.42 -2.90 10.88
C ALA A 162 2.18 -2.20 12.24
N TYR A 163 2.30 -0.87 12.33
CA TYR A 163 2.16 -0.17 13.61
C TYR A 163 1.35 1.14 13.54
N THR A 164 1.23 1.81 12.39
CA THR A 164 0.44 3.05 12.28
C THR A 164 -1.04 2.89 12.61
N PRO A 165 -1.71 1.74 12.36
CA PRO A 165 -3.08 1.53 12.82
C PRO A 165 -3.24 1.67 14.34
N ALA A 166 -2.33 1.09 15.12
CA ALA A 166 -2.36 1.23 16.57
C ALA A 166 -2.11 2.67 17.02
N LEU A 167 -1.14 3.36 16.39
CA LEU A 167 -0.90 4.78 16.67
C LEU A 167 -2.12 5.64 16.34
N ALA A 168 -2.84 5.33 15.27
CA ALA A 168 -4.08 6.02 14.90
C ALA A 168 -5.18 5.82 15.96
N ALA A 169 -5.35 4.59 16.46
CA ALA A 169 -6.29 4.28 17.53
C ALA A 169 -5.97 5.02 18.83
N TRP A 170 -4.70 5.28 19.09
CA TRP A 170 -4.22 5.95 20.29
C TRP A 170 -3.94 7.44 20.13
N LYS A 171 -4.36 8.06 19.02
CA LYS A 171 -4.09 9.48 18.69
C LYS A 171 -4.47 10.43 19.84
N GLU A 172 -5.55 10.19 20.54
CA GLU A 172 -6.02 11.04 21.64
C GLU A 172 -5.09 11.05 22.86
N PHE A 173 -4.27 10.00 23.06
CA PHE A 173 -3.28 9.89 24.12
C PHE A 173 -1.93 10.54 23.76
N GLU A 174 -1.84 11.14 22.57
CA GLU A 174 -0.66 11.86 22.08
C GLU A 174 0.61 10.99 22.09
N PRO A 175 0.74 9.98 21.22
CA PRO A 175 2.01 9.28 21.05
C PRO A 175 3.15 10.27 20.77
N ARG A 176 4.26 10.21 21.55
CA ARG A 176 5.38 11.15 21.42
C ARG A 176 6.66 10.52 20.97
N GLU A 177 7.10 9.46 21.66
CA GLU A 177 8.33 8.75 21.34
C GLU A 177 7.96 7.32 20.96
N VAL A 178 8.26 6.93 19.75
CA VAL A 178 7.99 5.59 19.21
C VAL A 178 9.30 4.96 18.80
N VAL A 179 9.69 3.88 19.45
CA VAL A 179 10.81 3.03 19.06
C VAL A 179 10.24 1.77 18.45
N VAL A 180 10.51 1.55 17.17
CA VAL A 180 9.93 0.43 16.42
C VAL A 180 11.02 -0.44 15.79
N SER A 181 10.90 -1.76 15.96
CA SER A 181 11.66 -2.73 15.18
C SER A 181 10.70 -3.48 14.27
N THR A 182 10.89 -3.38 12.95
CA THR A 182 10.06 -4.07 11.97
C THR A 182 10.72 -5.35 11.50
N TYR A 183 9.94 -6.43 11.44
CA TYR A 183 10.36 -7.74 10.92
C TYR A 183 9.68 -7.94 9.56
N GLN A 184 10.46 -7.71 8.49
CA GLN A 184 9.91 -7.58 7.14
C GLN A 184 10.12 -8.85 6.30
N ALA A 185 9.02 -9.33 5.73
CA ALA A 185 8.98 -10.48 4.84
C ALA A 185 9.76 -10.25 3.54
N ILE A 186 10.28 -11.32 2.94
CA ILE A 186 11.07 -11.27 1.70
C ILE A 186 10.27 -10.84 0.47
N SER A 187 8.94 -11.05 0.46
CA SER A 187 8.05 -10.56 -0.60
C SER A 187 8.11 -9.03 -0.74
N GLY A 188 8.39 -8.29 0.33
CA GLY A 188 8.65 -6.85 0.28
C GLY A 188 9.84 -6.45 -0.58
N ALA A 189 10.79 -7.38 -0.82
CA ALA A 189 11.88 -7.21 -1.78
C ALA A 189 11.54 -7.75 -3.19
N GLY A 190 10.30 -8.15 -3.45
CA GLY A 190 9.88 -8.78 -4.70
C GLY A 190 10.44 -10.19 -4.92
N LYS A 191 10.81 -10.89 -3.85
CA LYS A 191 11.48 -12.20 -3.89
C LYS A 191 10.68 -13.27 -3.16
N THR A 192 10.91 -14.50 -3.58
CA THR A 192 10.50 -15.73 -2.88
C THR A 192 11.73 -16.45 -2.34
N PHE A 193 11.57 -17.50 -1.54
CA PHE A 193 12.70 -18.33 -1.11
C PHE A 193 13.41 -19.04 -2.28
N LYS A 194 12.72 -19.27 -3.40
CA LYS A 194 13.32 -19.79 -4.62
C LYS A 194 14.29 -18.77 -5.24
N ASP A 195 13.93 -17.48 -5.21
CA ASP A 195 14.77 -16.40 -5.75
C ASP A 195 15.87 -15.98 -4.77
N TRP A 196 15.72 -16.30 -3.49
CA TRP A 196 16.62 -15.87 -2.43
C TRP A 196 16.80 -16.96 -1.35
N PRO A 197 17.40 -18.11 -1.71
CA PRO A 197 17.54 -19.25 -0.82
C PRO A 197 18.40 -18.94 0.41
N GLU A 198 19.32 -17.96 0.34
CA GLU A 198 20.19 -17.54 1.45
C GLU A 198 19.42 -16.90 2.60
N MET A 199 18.14 -16.56 2.39
CA MET A 199 17.28 -16.06 3.46
C MET A 199 16.75 -17.17 4.37
N VAL A 200 16.79 -18.43 3.95
CA VAL A 200 16.35 -19.53 4.82
C VAL A 200 17.27 -19.63 6.04
N GLY A 201 16.70 -19.46 7.23
CA GLY A 201 17.47 -19.48 8.49
C GLY A 201 18.36 -18.26 8.73
N ASN A 202 18.16 -17.17 7.98
CA ASN A 202 19.00 -15.97 8.04
C ASN A 202 18.18 -14.71 8.39
N ILE A 203 18.83 -13.75 9.04
CA ILE A 203 18.30 -12.43 9.37
C ILE A 203 19.26 -11.37 8.86
N ILE A 204 18.73 -10.35 8.14
CA ILE A 204 19.50 -9.18 7.74
C ILE A 204 19.05 -8.00 8.62
N PRO A 205 19.94 -7.44 9.47
CA PRO A 205 19.56 -6.44 10.49
C PRO A 205 19.35 -5.03 9.94
N PHE A 206 19.46 -4.82 8.63
CA PHE A 206 19.33 -3.52 7.97
C PHE A 206 18.75 -3.67 6.57
N ILE A 207 17.77 -2.81 6.25
CA ILE A 207 17.19 -2.71 4.90
C ILE A 207 17.38 -1.29 4.40
N SER A 208 18.21 -1.11 3.37
CA SER A 208 18.58 0.21 2.84
C SER A 208 17.36 1.09 2.55
N GLY A 209 17.33 2.27 3.18
CA GLY A 209 16.31 3.29 2.97
C GLY A 209 14.94 2.99 3.61
N GLU A 210 14.74 1.86 4.30
CA GLU A 210 13.47 1.55 4.95
C GLU A 210 13.30 2.33 6.27
N GLU A 211 14.33 2.50 7.06
CA GLU A 211 14.29 3.22 8.32
C GLU A 211 13.84 4.67 8.11
N ALA A 212 14.44 5.39 7.15
CA ALA A 212 14.05 6.75 6.84
C ALA A 212 12.57 6.88 6.38
N LYS A 213 12.01 5.87 5.71
CA LYS A 213 10.59 5.82 5.36
C LYS A 213 9.75 5.57 6.60
N SER A 214 10.16 4.60 7.44
CA SER A 214 9.46 4.24 8.66
C SER A 214 9.38 5.39 9.66
N GLU A 215 10.39 6.24 9.70
CA GLU A 215 10.43 7.42 10.59
C GLU A 215 9.62 8.61 10.07
N LYS A 216 9.54 8.78 8.74
CA LYS A 216 8.98 10.00 8.13
C LYS A 216 7.58 9.81 7.55
N GLU A 217 7.29 8.69 6.90
CA GLU A 217 6.00 8.51 6.23
C GLU A 217 4.80 8.55 7.19
N PRO A 218 4.89 8.01 8.44
CA PRO A 218 3.80 8.17 9.41
C PRO A 218 3.46 9.64 9.69
N LEU A 219 4.44 10.54 9.70
CA LEU A 219 4.18 11.97 9.90
C LEU A 219 3.32 12.54 8.78
N LYS A 220 3.53 12.12 7.51
CA LYS A 220 2.64 12.52 6.42
C LYS A 220 1.26 11.88 6.56
N VAL A 221 1.17 10.61 6.96
CA VAL A 221 -0.13 9.91 7.18
C VAL A 221 -0.95 10.60 8.26
N PHE A 222 -0.32 11.06 9.35
CA PHE A 222 -0.97 11.80 10.43
C PHE A 222 -1.05 13.31 10.21
N GLY A 223 -0.60 13.78 9.05
CA GLY A 223 -0.66 15.18 8.64
C GLY A 223 -2.07 15.66 8.33
N HIS A 224 -2.17 16.80 7.70
CA HIS A 224 -3.45 17.38 7.29
C HIS A 224 -3.33 18.05 5.91
N VAL A 225 -4.45 18.28 5.27
CA VAL A 225 -4.52 19.06 4.03
C VAL A 225 -4.52 20.56 4.36
N ASP A 226 -3.54 21.30 3.85
CA ASP A 226 -3.55 22.76 3.81
C ASP A 226 -4.28 23.20 2.52
N ALA A 227 -5.54 23.57 2.65
CA ALA A 227 -6.37 23.95 1.52
C ALA A 227 -5.92 25.26 0.83
N GLU A 228 -5.22 26.16 1.54
CA GLU A 228 -4.71 27.41 0.95
C GLU A 228 -3.50 27.13 0.06
N LYS A 229 -2.58 26.30 0.53
CA LYS A 229 -1.38 25.92 -0.23
C LYS A 229 -1.65 24.80 -1.24
N GLY A 230 -2.70 24.00 -1.02
CA GLY A 230 -3.01 22.84 -1.86
C GLY A 230 -2.03 21.70 -1.67
N GLU A 231 -1.59 21.46 -0.46
CA GLU A 231 -0.61 20.44 -0.12
C GLU A 231 -0.97 19.67 1.15
N ILE A 232 -0.38 18.49 1.31
CA ILE A 232 -0.43 17.76 2.57
C ILE A 232 0.76 18.17 3.41
N VAL A 233 0.47 18.80 4.55
CA VAL A 233 1.47 19.19 5.56
C VAL A 233 1.66 17.99 6.50
N PRO A 234 2.87 17.45 6.62
CA PRO A 234 3.15 16.42 7.61
C PRO A 234 2.85 16.88 9.03
N PHE A 235 2.51 15.95 9.90
CA PHE A 235 2.33 16.25 11.32
C PHE A 235 3.61 16.86 11.91
N ASP A 236 3.48 18.02 12.50
CA ASP A 236 4.57 18.83 13.06
C ASP A 236 4.57 18.87 14.60
N GLY A 237 3.70 18.07 15.25
CA GLY A 237 3.64 17.93 16.70
C GLY A 237 4.81 17.10 17.26
N ASP A 238 4.76 16.85 18.56
CA ASP A 238 5.82 16.17 19.31
C ASP A 238 5.75 14.64 19.14
N LEU A 239 5.81 14.16 17.90
CA LEU A 239 5.90 12.73 17.58
C LEU A 239 7.27 12.43 16.94
N LYS A 240 8.09 11.66 17.65
CA LYS A 240 9.40 11.21 17.19
C LYS A 240 9.37 9.69 17.01
N ILE A 241 9.75 9.24 15.84
CA ILE A 241 9.82 7.80 15.52
C ILE A 241 11.27 7.45 15.23
N THR A 242 11.78 6.43 15.93
CA THR A 242 13.08 5.82 15.67
C THR A 242 12.83 4.37 15.26
N SER A 243 13.40 3.95 14.13
CA SER A 243 13.10 2.63 13.59
C SER A 243 14.34 1.80 13.29
N GLN A 244 14.19 0.49 13.42
CA GLN A 244 15.10 -0.52 12.91
C GLN A 244 14.33 -1.44 11.96
N CYS A 245 14.80 -1.58 10.73
CA CYS A 245 14.13 -2.36 9.71
C CYS A 245 14.92 -3.64 9.41
N ILE A 246 14.36 -4.78 9.80
CA ILE A 246 15.03 -6.08 9.79
C ILE A 246 14.36 -6.97 8.75
N ARG A 247 15.14 -7.61 7.88
CA ARG A 247 14.65 -8.65 6.97
C ARG A 247 14.69 -10.00 7.67
N VAL A 248 13.56 -10.70 7.69
CA VAL A 248 13.41 -12.00 8.33
C VAL A 248 13.05 -13.09 7.31
N PRO A 249 13.31 -14.37 7.62
CA PRO A 249 13.02 -15.49 6.73
C PRO A 249 11.52 -15.88 6.73
N VAL A 250 10.68 -14.91 6.40
CA VAL A 250 9.23 -15.04 6.27
C VAL A 250 8.84 -14.66 4.85
N LEU A 251 7.96 -15.42 4.22
CA LEU A 251 7.55 -15.17 2.83
C LEU A 251 6.68 -13.92 2.73
N ASN A 252 5.57 -13.86 3.46
CA ASN A 252 4.59 -12.78 3.45
C ASN A 252 4.27 -12.34 4.88
N GLY A 253 3.82 -11.10 5.05
CA GLY A 253 3.43 -10.51 6.33
C GLY A 253 4.58 -9.80 7.04
N HIS A 254 4.33 -8.57 7.46
CA HIS A 254 5.26 -7.78 8.27
C HIS A 254 4.76 -7.72 9.70
N THR A 255 5.68 -7.80 10.64
CA THR A 255 5.42 -7.64 12.07
C THR A 255 6.26 -6.50 12.62
N ALA A 256 5.84 -5.87 13.68
CA ALA A 256 6.62 -4.86 14.39
C ALA A 256 6.52 -5.06 15.90
N THR A 257 7.62 -4.78 16.60
CA THR A 257 7.61 -4.54 18.05
C THR A 257 7.79 -3.06 18.30
N VAL A 258 7.00 -2.52 19.23
CA VAL A 258 6.91 -1.07 19.45
C VAL A 258 7.00 -0.77 20.94
N PHE A 259 7.90 0.14 21.30
CA PHE A 259 7.86 0.85 22.57
C PHE A 259 7.44 2.28 22.31
N LEU A 260 6.53 2.80 23.12
CA LEU A 260 6.09 4.19 22.93
C LEU A 260 5.75 4.87 24.26
N ASN A 261 5.94 6.19 24.26
CA ASN A 261 5.50 7.08 25.32
C ASN A 261 4.33 7.93 24.83
N PHE A 262 3.39 8.17 25.74
CA PHE A 262 2.24 9.04 25.51
C PHE A 262 2.42 10.39 26.18
N GLY A 263 1.88 11.44 25.59
CA GLY A 263 1.78 12.78 26.19
C GLY A 263 0.72 12.87 27.26
N LYS A 264 -0.31 12.03 27.15
CA LYS A 264 -1.38 11.89 28.14
C LYS A 264 -1.34 10.51 28.78
N LYS A 265 -1.65 10.45 30.07
CA LYS A 265 -1.76 9.18 30.79
C LYS A 265 -2.92 8.37 30.21
N ALA A 266 -2.67 7.09 30.00
CA ALA A 266 -3.66 6.08 29.63
C ALA A 266 -3.45 4.84 30.48
N THR A 267 -4.53 4.18 30.84
CA THR A 267 -4.48 2.84 31.44
C THR A 267 -4.38 1.78 30.34
N LYS A 268 -3.97 0.58 30.68
CA LYS A 268 -3.94 -0.55 29.74
C LYS A 268 -5.35 -0.81 29.17
N GLU A 269 -6.36 -0.74 30.01
CA GLU A 269 -7.77 -0.97 29.64
C GLU A 269 -8.25 0.07 28.61
N GLU A 270 -7.90 1.35 28.80
CA GLU A 270 -8.24 2.40 27.83
C GLU A 270 -7.53 2.19 26.49
N LEU A 271 -6.27 1.80 26.51
CA LEU A 271 -5.51 1.51 25.28
C LEU A 271 -6.12 0.32 24.51
N ILE A 272 -6.48 -0.76 25.22
CA ILE A 272 -7.15 -1.91 24.60
C ILE A 272 -8.53 -1.51 24.06
N ASP A 273 -9.31 -0.73 24.80
CA ASP A 273 -10.64 -0.27 24.36
C ASP A 273 -10.55 0.50 23.04
N ARG A 274 -9.55 1.36 22.87
CA ARG A 274 -9.35 2.09 21.62
C ARG A 274 -8.97 1.20 20.44
N LEU A 275 -8.24 0.13 20.67
CA LEU A 275 -7.93 -0.86 19.62
C LEU A 275 -9.18 -1.64 19.21
N VAL A 276 -9.94 -2.13 20.20
CA VAL A 276 -11.12 -3.00 20.00
C VAL A 276 -12.26 -2.23 19.33
N ASN A 277 -12.45 -0.96 19.70
CA ASN A 277 -13.53 -0.11 19.20
C ASN A 277 -13.10 0.85 18.09
N TYR A 278 -11.94 0.61 17.47
CA TYR A 278 -11.47 1.47 16.37
C TYR A 278 -12.41 1.41 15.17
N THR A 279 -12.88 2.56 14.77
CA THR A 279 -13.71 2.76 13.57
C THR A 279 -13.18 3.93 12.74
N SER A 280 -13.47 3.93 11.46
CA SER A 280 -13.06 4.97 10.52
C SER A 280 -14.14 5.22 9.49
N LYS A 281 -14.03 6.34 8.75
CA LYS A 281 -14.92 6.62 7.60
C LYS A 281 -14.87 5.50 6.55
N ALA A 282 -13.72 4.86 6.35
CA ALA A 282 -13.60 3.74 5.41
C ALA A 282 -14.45 2.53 5.87
N SER A 283 -14.52 2.27 7.18
CA SER A 283 -15.35 1.20 7.75
C SER A 283 -16.85 1.44 7.51
N GLU A 284 -17.29 2.69 7.49
CA GLU A 284 -18.69 3.08 7.26
C GLU A 284 -19.14 2.87 5.79
N LEU A 285 -18.20 2.84 4.85
CA LEU A 285 -18.48 2.71 3.43
C LEU A 285 -18.77 1.27 2.99
N GLU A 286 -18.58 0.28 3.86
CA GLU A 286 -18.76 -1.15 3.57
C GLU A 286 -18.15 -1.58 2.23
N LEU A 287 -16.93 -1.11 1.95
CA LEU A 287 -16.22 -1.37 0.70
C LEU A 287 -15.93 -2.87 0.53
N PRO A 288 -16.11 -3.43 -0.69
CA PRO A 288 -15.75 -4.81 -0.96
C PRO A 288 -14.29 -5.06 -0.63
N HIS A 289 -14.01 -6.21 0.00
CA HIS A 289 -12.67 -6.64 0.43
C HIS A 289 -11.98 -5.70 1.45
N ALA A 290 -12.64 -4.64 1.93
CA ALA A 290 -12.18 -3.92 3.10
C ALA A 290 -12.36 -4.78 4.36
N PRO A 291 -11.48 -4.67 5.35
CA PRO A 291 -11.63 -5.39 6.60
C PRO A 291 -12.89 -4.93 7.33
N LYS A 292 -13.70 -5.88 7.81
CA LYS A 292 -14.85 -5.57 8.65
C LYS A 292 -14.40 -5.05 10.02
N HIS A 293 -13.33 -5.64 10.53
CA HIS A 293 -12.66 -5.23 11.75
C HIS A 293 -11.20 -4.93 11.44
N PHE A 294 -10.89 -3.66 11.18
CA PHE A 294 -9.55 -3.23 10.79
C PHE A 294 -8.49 -3.58 11.83
N ILE A 295 -8.84 -3.43 13.13
CA ILE A 295 -7.95 -3.80 14.24
C ILE A 295 -8.63 -4.88 15.09
N GLN A 296 -7.93 -5.99 15.31
CA GLN A 296 -8.33 -7.02 16.28
C GLN A 296 -7.24 -7.18 17.33
N TYR A 297 -7.53 -6.77 18.55
CA TYR A 297 -6.65 -6.99 19.70
C TYR A 297 -6.58 -8.48 20.06
N LEU A 298 -5.36 -8.98 20.26
CA LEU A 298 -5.09 -10.36 20.68
C LEU A 298 -4.68 -10.39 22.14
N THR A 299 -5.17 -11.37 22.86
CA THR A 299 -4.91 -11.57 24.31
C THR A 299 -3.85 -12.62 24.58
N GLU A 300 -3.49 -13.40 23.58
CA GLU A 300 -2.48 -14.45 23.71
C GLU A 300 -1.06 -13.85 23.72
N ASP A 301 -0.26 -14.27 24.68
CA ASP A 301 1.08 -13.72 24.94
C ASP A 301 2.07 -13.93 23.77
N ASP A 302 1.86 -14.96 22.94
CA ASP A 302 2.72 -15.32 21.81
C ASP A 302 2.19 -14.85 20.45
N ARG A 303 1.21 -13.96 20.43
CA ARG A 303 0.59 -13.41 19.22
C ARG A 303 0.84 -11.89 19.07
N PRO A 304 0.86 -11.34 17.85
CA PRO A 304 0.59 -12.00 16.57
C PRO A 304 1.77 -12.84 16.06
N GLN A 305 1.43 -13.91 15.35
CA GLN A 305 2.39 -14.74 14.62
C GLN A 305 2.05 -14.72 13.13
N VAL A 306 3.02 -14.50 12.27
CA VAL A 306 2.78 -14.37 10.82
C VAL A 306 1.99 -15.56 10.26
N LYS A 307 2.35 -16.79 10.61
CA LYS A 307 1.65 -17.99 10.12
C LYS A 307 0.16 -18.06 10.49
N LEU A 308 -0.22 -17.44 11.60
CA LEU A 308 -1.57 -17.53 12.16
C LEU A 308 -2.41 -16.30 11.84
N ASP A 309 -1.74 -15.17 11.51
CA ASP A 309 -2.37 -13.87 11.53
C ASP A 309 -2.31 -13.12 10.20
N VAL A 310 -1.43 -13.53 9.27
CA VAL A 310 -1.20 -12.79 8.03
C VAL A 310 -2.44 -12.70 7.13
N ASP A 311 -3.33 -13.68 7.20
CA ASP A 311 -4.54 -13.75 6.37
C ASP A 311 -5.79 -13.18 7.05
N TYR A 312 -5.63 -12.57 8.23
CA TYR A 312 -6.76 -11.96 8.93
C TYR A 312 -7.45 -10.90 8.06
N GLU A 313 -8.79 -11.01 7.96
CA GLU A 313 -9.61 -10.18 7.06
C GLU A 313 -9.06 -10.14 5.61
N GLY A 314 -8.65 -11.29 5.10
CA GLY A 314 -8.06 -11.41 3.75
C GLY A 314 -6.67 -10.77 3.63
N GLY A 315 -5.96 -10.59 4.75
CA GLY A 315 -4.66 -9.91 4.83
C GLY A 315 -4.76 -8.38 4.88
N MET A 316 -5.96 -7.85 5.10
CA MET A 316 -6.23 -6.40 5.15
C MET A 316 -6.40 -5.87 6.58
N GLY A 317 -6.57 -6.76 7.56
CA GLY A 317 -6.72 -6.40 8.96
C GLY A 317 -5.39 -6.32 9.71
N HIS A 318 -5.42 -5.68 10.86
CA HIS A 318 -4.29 -5.50 11.76
C HIS A 318 -4.53 -6.22 13.10
N ARG A 319 -3.54 -6.96 13.60
CA ARG A 319 -3.66 -7.77 14.82
C ARG A 319 -2.58 -7.39 15.85
N PRO A 320 -2.80 -6.37 16.68
CA PRO A 320 -1.90 -6.03 17.76
C PRO A 320 -2.14 -6.89 19.02
N SER A 321 -1.10 -7.02 19.83
CA SER A 321 -1.16 -7.43 21.23
C SER A 321 -0.33 -6.47 22.10
N ALA A 322 -0.55 -6.44 23.41
CA ALA A 322 0.14 -5.55 24.34
C ALA A 322 0.34 -6.21 25.71
#